data_cffbd11adf55911856ba0a54a661235c
#
_entry.id   cffbd11adf55911856ba0a54a661235c
#
_cell.length_a   1.000
_cell.length_b   1.000
_cell.length_c   1.000
_cell.angle_alpha   90.00
_cell.angle_beta   90.00
_cell.angle_gamma   90.00
#
_symmetry.space_group_name_H-M   'P 1'
#
loop_
_entity.id
_entity.type
_entity.pdbx_description
1 polymer ?
#
loop_
_entity_poly.entity_id
_entity_poly.type
_entity_poly.pdbx_seq_one_letter_code
_entity_poly.pdbx_strand_id
1 'polypeptide(L)'
;MVILSFRLVIPHLLLKFYYSVLLLLLWVNSLGEDRVSRISISVPTDLLHRFDEHVNRLGYENRSKAVQDAMQSLITESKWMCEKMGRGIGAIAMVYNHGVKGLEGKLTDVEHQFEEAICSSMHIHLNKESCLEIIAVRGKASDVRDLAQELKTQRGVRQLKLAIVTP
;
A
#
# COMPACT_ATOMS: atom_id res chain seq x y z
N MET A 1 41.00 -18.31 -64.23
CA MET A 1 39.99 -17.52 -63.48
C MET A 1 39.64 -18.32 -62.24
N VAL A 2 40.32 -17.99 -61.11
CA VAL A 2 40.17 -18.74 -59.85
C VAL A 2 39.20 -17.97 -58.98
N ILE A 3 38.00 -18.55 -58.73
CA ILE A 3 37.00 -17.99 -57.84
C ILE A 3 37.32 -18.48 -56.43
N LEU A 4 37.89 -17.62 -55.58
CA LEU A 4 38.05 -17.88 -54.16
C LEU A 4 36.68 -17.68 -53.45
N SER A 5 36.05 -18.77 -53.07
CA SER A 5 34.84 -18.76 -52.20
C SER A 5 35.29 -18.65 -50.75
N PHE A 6 35.17 -17.46 -50.18
CA PHE A 6 35.35 -17.27 -48.74
C PHE A 6 34.10 -17.74 -48.01
N ARG A 7 34.11 -18.94 -47.43
CA ARG A 7 33.13 -19.36 -46.45
C ARG A 7 33.51 -18.74 -45.09
N LEU A 8 32.76 -17.71 -44.69
CA LEU A 8 32.86 -17.15 -43.35
C LEU A 8 32.28 -18.16 -42.35
N VAL A 9 33.14 -18.94 -41.70
CA VAL A 9 32.73 -19.83 -40.60
C VAL A 9 32.69 -18.97 -39.33
N ILE A 10 31.51 -18.47 -39.01
CA ILE A 10 31.30 -17.80 -37.71
C ILE A 10 31.33 -18.85 -36.62
N PRO A 11 32.25 -18.81 -35.65
CA PRO A 11 32.29 -19.79 -34.57
C PRO A 11 30.97 -19.77 -33.83
N HIS A 12 30.40 -20.94 -33.57
CA HIS A 12 29.12 -21.16 -32.86
C HIS A 12 29.05 -20.45 -31.50
N LEU A 13 30.22 -20.14 -30.93
CA LEU A 13 30.38 -19.40 -29.67
C LEU A 13 30.04 -17.90 -29.82
N LEU A 14 30.41 -17.28 -30.95
CA LEU A 14 30.10 -15.88 -31.24
C LEU A 14 28.60 -15.68 -31.52
N LEU A 15 27.93 -16.66 -32.12
CA LEU A 15 26.50 -16.60 -32.36
C LEU A 15 25.72 -16.66 -31.04
N LYS A 16 26.12 -17.51 -30.10
CA LYS A 16 25.52 -17.58 -28.76
C LYS A 16 25.72 -16.28 -27.97
N PHE A 17 26.91 -15.69 -28.06
CA PHE A 17 27.19 -14.41 -27.41
C PHE A 17 26.34 -13.28 -27.99
N TYR A 18 26.19 -13.25 -29.32
CA TYR A 18 25.34 -12.27 -30.00
C TYR A 18 23.87 -12.39 -29.63
N TYR A 19 23.33 -13.62 -29.57
CA TYR A 19 21.96 -13.87 -29.12
C TYR A 19 21.76 -13.50 -27.65
N SER A 20 22.72 -13.78 -26.78
CA SER A 20 22.67 -13.40 -25.38
C SER A 20 22.65 -11.90 -25.18
N VAL A 21 23.49 -11.16 -25.91
CA VAL A 21 23.52 -9.69 -25.88
C VAL A 21 22.24 -9.09 -26.47
N LEU A 22 21.73 -9.67 -27.57
CA LEU A 22 20.49 -9.22 -28.21
C LEU A 22 19.27 -9.42 -27.26
N LEU A 23 19.21 -10.56 -26.57
CA LEU A 23 18.18 -10.84 -25.57
C LEU A 23 18.30 -9.90 -24.37
N LEU A 24 19.51 -9.58 -23.94
CA LEU A 24 19.76 -8.61 -22.87
C LEU A 24 19.34 -7.20 -23.28
N LEU A 25 19.62 -6.78 -24.51
CA LEU A 25 19.17 -5.50 -25.05
C LEU A 25 17.66 -5.42 -25.23
N LEU A 26 17.00 -6.51 -25.64
CA LEU A 26 15.55 -6.60 -25.72
C LEU A 26 14.92 -6.58 -24.31
N TRP A 27 15.55 -7.20 -23.33
CA TRP A 27 15.09 -7.19 -21.93
C TRP A 27 15.27 -5.81 -21.29
N VAL A 28 16.39 -5.12 -21.55
CA VAL A 28 16.64 -3.74 -21.08
C VAL A 28 15.65 -2.74 -21.73
N ASN A 29 15.31 -2.90 -23.00
CA ASN A 29 14.26 -2.10 -23.66
C ASN A 29 12.82 -2.44 -23.19
N SER A 30 12.63 -3.58 -22.55
CA SER A 30 11.37 -4.00 -21.93
C SER A 30 11.22 -3.47 -20.49
N LEU A 31 12.27 -2.92 -19.87
CA LEU A 31 12.20 -2.12 -18.64
C LEU A 31 11.50 -0.82 -19.02
N GLY A 32 10.16 -0.81 -18.83
CA GLY A 32 9.26 0.20 -19.35
C GLY A 32 9.76 1.62 -19.09
N GLU A 33 9.81 2.41 -20.12
CA GLU A 33 9.77 3.86 -20.00
C GLU A 33 8.55 4.18 -19.10
N ASP A 34 8.78 4.84 -18.00
CA ASP A 34 7.72 5.47 -17.19
C ASP A 34 7.03 6.51 -18.09
N ARG A 35 6.03 6.05 -18.87
CA ARG A 35 5.27 6.92 -19.76
C ARG A 35 4.44 7.85 -18.91
N VAL A 36 4.89 9.07 -18.74
CA VAL A 36 4.17 10.12 -18.04
C VAL A 36 2.99 10.59 -18.92
N SER A 37 1.78 10.41 -18.41
CA SER A 37 0.57 10.97 -19.02
C SER A 37 0.21 12.29 -18.37
N ARG A 38 -0.11 13.30 -19.19
CA ARG A 38 -0.64 14.58 -18.69
C ARG A 38 -2.16 14.49 -18.57
N ILE A 39 -2.68 14.91 -17.42
CA ILE A 39 -4.12 14.98 -17.16
C ILE A 39 -4.53 16.42 -16.87
N SER A 40 -5.75 16.78 -17.26
CA SER A 40 -6.40 18.05 -16.91
C SER A 40 -7.65 17.74 -16.10
N ILE A 41 -7.78 18.37 -14.93
CA ILE A 41 -8.93 18.20 -14.05
C ILE A 41 -9.50 19.57 -13.67
N SER A 42 -10.82 19.66 -13.55
CA SER A 42 -11.49 20.83 -12.98
C SER A 42 -11.64 20.64 -11.48
N VAL A 43 -11.13 21.58 -10.70
CA VAL A 43 -11.15 21.53 -9.23
C VAL A 43 -11.84 22.78 -8.71
N PRO A 44 -12.77 22.68 -7.73
CA PRO A 44 -13.31 23.86 -7.05
C PRO A 44 -12.19 24.73 -6.47
N THR A 45 -12.30 26.04 -6.58
CA THR A 45 -11.25 26.99 -6.18
C THR A 45 -10.86 26.83 -4.70
N ASP A 46 -11.86 26.66 -3.82
CA ASP A 46 -11.65 26.45 -2.39
C ASP A 46 -10.84 25.18 -2.11
N LEU A 47 -11.19 24.07 -2.77
CA LEU A 47 -10.47 22.80 -2.62
C LEU A 47 -9.02 22.95 -3.10
N LEU A 48 -8.79 23.61 -4.23
CA LEU A 48 -7.44 23.84 -4.75
C LEU A 48 -6.61 24.68 -3.78
N HIS A 49 -7.19 25.74 -3.20
CA HIS A 49 -6.50 26.58 -2.21
C HIS A 49 -6.06 25.77 -0.99
N ARG A 50 -6.97 25.00 -0.42
CA ARG A 50 -6.67 24.11 0.71
C ARG A 50 -5.63 23.04 0.37
N PHE A 51 -5.66 22.49 -0.84
CA PHE A 51 -4.67 21.55 -1.32
C PHE A 51 -3.28 22.20 -1.39
N ASP A 52 -3.16 23.39 -1.98
CA ASP A 52 -1.90 24.13 -2.10
C ASP A 52 -1.28 24.45 -0.73
N GLU A 53 -2.09 24.88 0.21
CA GLU A 53 -1.63 25.13 1.59
C GLU A 53 -1.04 23.86 2.23
N HIS A 54 -1.69 22.69 2.02
CA HIS A 54 -1.20 21.42 2.55
C HIS A 54 0.06 20.95 1.84
N VAL A 55 0.13 21.05 0.52
CA VAL A 55 1.30 20.71 -0.30
C VAL A 55 2.53 21.48 0.17
N ASN A 56 2.39 22.80 0.37
CA ASN A 56 3.46 23.65 0.88
C ASN A 56 3.86 23.27 2.32
N ARG A 57 2.90 23.01 3.19
CA ARG A 57 3.14 22.65 4.60
C ARG A 57 3.84 21.29 4.74
N LEU A 58 3.52 20.35 3.86
CA LEU A 58 4.12 19.00 3.82
C LEU A 58 5.48 18.98 3.11
N GLY A 59 5.92 20.08 2.50
CA GLY A 59 7.22 20.19 1.86
C GLY A 59 7.31 19.49 0.49
N TYR A 60 6.19 19.32 -0.21
CA TYR A 60 6.24 18.79 -1.57
C TYR A 60 6.92 19.76 -2.53
N GLU A 61 7.80 19.24 -3.39
CA GLU A 61 8.48 20.06 -4.40
C GLU A 61 7.53 20.70 -5.41
N ASN A 62 6.44 20.00 -5.74
CA ASN A 62 5.45 20.47 -6.70
C ASN A 62 4.10 19.76 -6.54
N ARG A 63 3.04 20.40 -7.09
CA ARG A 63 1.67 19.85 -7.09
C ARG A 63 1.57 18.47 -7.73
N SER A 64 2.32 18.24 -8.82
CA SER A 64 2.25 16.97 -9.55
C SER A 64 2.66 15.78 -8.68
N LYS A 65 3.71 15.92 -7.88
CA LYS A 65 4.15 14.89 -6.94
C LYS A 65 3.10 14.64 -5.86
N ALA A 66 2.53 15.68 -5.28
CA ALA A 66 1.48 15.56 -4.28
C ALA A 66 0.23 14.86 -4.82
N VAL A 67 -0.17 15.17 -6.07
CA VAL A 67 -1.29 14.49 -6.74
C VAL A 67 -0.98 13.03 -7.02
N GLN A 68 0.23 12.70 -7.50
CA GLN A 68 0.65 11.31 -7.73
C GLN A 68 0.57 10.49 -6.44
N ASP A 69 1.07 11.03 -5.33
CA ASP A 69 1.05 10.35 -4.04
C ASP A 69 -0.39 10.17 -3.51
N ALA A 70 -1.25 11.18 -3.70
CA ALA A 70 -2.67 11.08 -3.37
C ALA A 70 -3.39 10.02 -4.22
N MET A 71 -3.10 9.95 -5.51
CA MET A 71 -3.64 8.91 -6.41
C MET A 71 -3.15 7.52 -6.00
N GLN A 72 -1.87 7.36 -5.67
CA GLN A 72 -1.31 6.10 -5.21
C GLN A 72 -1.94 5.64 -3.89
N SER A 73 -2.14 6.56 -2.94
CA SER A 73 -2.83 6.27 -1.68
C SER A 73 -4.27 5.81 -1.93
N LEU A 74 -5.02 6.52 -2.78
CA LEU A 74 -6.38 6.14 -3.15
C LEU A 74 -6.45 4.76 -3.79
N ILE A 75 -5.53 4.45 -4.70
CA ILE A 75 -5.45 3.14 -5.37
C ILE A 75 -5.16 2.05 -4.34
N THR A 76 -4.20 2.28 -3.45
CA THR A 76 -3.81 1.31 -2.41
C THR A 76 -4.97 1.04 -1.46
N GLU A 77 -5.63 2.09 -0.96
CA GLU A 77 -6.79 1.97 -0.09
C GLU A 77 -7.96 1.25 -0.80
N SER A 78 -8.23 1.61 -2.07
CA SER A 78 -9.31 1.01 -2.85
C SER A 78 -9.05 -0.46 -3.16
N LYS A 79 -7.85 -0.83 -3.58
CA LYS A 79 -7.47 -2.22 -3.84
C LYS A 79 -7.72 -3.09 -2.62
N TRP A 80 -7.30 -2.61 -1.46
CA TRP A 80 -7.49 -3.33 -0.21
C TRP A 80 -8.96 -3.52 0.17
N MET A 81 -9.80 -2.52 -0.13
CA MET A 81 -11.24 -2.63 0.10
C MET A 81 -11.95 -3.55 -0.91
N CYS A 82 -11.43 -3.68 -2.13
CA CYS A 82 -12.08 -4.41 -3.23
C CYS A 82 -11.52 -5.81 -3.45
N GLU A 83 -10.24 -6.06 -3.18
CA GLU A 83 -9.61 -7.36 -3.44
C GLU A 83 -9.91 -8.37 -2.33
N LYS A 84 -10.73 -9.38 -2.67
CA LYS A 84 -11.08 -10.49 -1.76
C LYS A 84 -9.92 -11.45 -1.46
N MET A 85 -8.77 -11.34 -2.11
CA MET A 85 -7.75 -12.39 -2.16
C MET A 85 -6.31 -11.93 -1.85
N GLY A 86 -6.08 -10.69 -1.45
CA GLY A 86 -4.75 -10.21 -1.09
C GLY A 86 -4.34 -10.57 0.35
N ARG A 87 -3.03 -10.78 0.55
CA ARG A 87 -2.42 -10.73 1.90
C ARG A 87 -1.79 -9.36 2.10
N GLY A 88 -1.89 -8.81 3.29
CA GLY A 88 -1.32 -7.52 3.61
C GLY A 88 -0.76 -7.47 5.02
N ILE A 89 0.01 -6.44 5.25
CA ILE A 89 0.55 -6.06 6.56
C ILE A 89 0.01 -4.67 6.86
N GLY A 90 -0.38 -4.42 8.10
CA GLY A 90 -0.92 -3.12 8.47
C GLY A 90 -1.00 -2.89 9.96
N ALA A 91 -1.66 -1.82 10.32
CA ALA A 91 -2.00 -1.52 11.69
C ALA A 91 -3.43 -1.01 11.81
N ILE A 92 -4.12 -1.46 12.83
CA ILE A 92 -5.37 -0.89 13.31
C ILE A 92 -5.01 0.04 14.47
N ALA A 93 -5.39 1.30 14.39
CA ALA A 93 -5.30 2.25 15.50
C ALA A 93 -6.71 2.62 15.94
N MET A 94 -7.06 2.36 17.19
CA MET A 94 -8.38 2.68 17.70
C MET A 94 -8.31 3.44 19.03
N VAL A 95 -9.25 4.35 19.21
CA VAL A 95 -9.45 5.06 20.48
C VAL A 95 -10.80 4.63 21.05
N TYR A 96 -10.79 4.19 22.29
CA TYR A 96 -11.99 3.76 22.97
C TYR A 96 -12.06 4.27 24.42
N ASN A 97 -13.28 4.23 24.99
CA ASN A 97 -13.52 4.60 26.37
C ASN A 97 -13.46 3.37 27.26
N HIS A 98 -12.36 3.21 28.01
CA HIS A 98 -12.19 2.06 28.92
C HIS A 98 -13.17 2.08 30.12
N GLY A 99 -13.80 3.22 30.42
CA GLY A 99 -14.85 3.30 31.45
C GLY A 99 -16.16 2.60 31.07
N VAL A 100 -16.30 2.17 29.81
CA VAL A 100 -17.47 1.37 29.39
C VAL A 100 -17.33 -0.05 29.91
N LYS A 101 -18.24 -0.40 30.84
CA LYS A 101 -18.22 -1.69 31.54
C LYS A 101 -18.23 -2.88 30.56
N GLY A 102 -17.21 -3.73 30.66
CA GLY A 102 -17.07 -4.97 29.89
C GLY A 102 -16.54 -4.76 28.45
N LEU A 103 -16.18 -3.52 28.06
CA LEU A 103 -15.64 -3.26 26.71
C LEU A 103 -14.29 -3.95 26.50
N GLU A 104 -13.35 -3.81 27.44
CA GLU A 104 -12.03 -4.43 27.31
C GLU A 104 -12.11 -5.95 27.09
N GLY A 105 -12.96 -6.63 27.89
CA GLY A 105 -13.19 -8.07 27.67
C GLY A 105 -13.72 -8.38 26.28
N LYS A 106 -14.67 -7.58 25.77
CA LYS A 106 -15.19 -7.76 24.39
C LYS A 106 -14.15 -7.51 23.31
N LEU A 107 -13.28 -6.51 23.48
CA LEU A 107 -12.20 -6.24 22.54
C LEU A 107 -11.24 -7.43 22.53
N THR A 108 -10.84 -7.93 23.69
CA THR A 108 -10.02 -9.12 23.84
C THR A 108 -10.67 -10.36 23.22
N ASP A 109 -11.97 -10.56 23.41
CA ASP A 109 -12.70 -11.67 22.80
C ASP A 109 -12.69 -11.60 21.27
N VAL A 110 -12.86 -10.40 20.70
CA VAL A 110 -12.75 -10.17 19.26
C VAL A 110 -11.33 -10.45 18.79
N GLU A 111 -10.31 -9.95 19.48
CA GLU A 111 -8.91 -10.19 19.10
C GLU A 111 -8.56 -11.69 19.10
N HIS A 112 -9.06 -12.46 20.06
CA HIS A 112 -8.86 -13.92 20.10
C HIS A 112 -9.50 -14.63 18.90
N GLN A 113 -10.65 -14.14 18.39
CA GLN A 113 -11.29 -14.74 17.21
C GLN A 113 -10.45 -14.53 15.94
N PHE A 114 -9.60 -13.51 15.92
CA PHE A 114 -8.75 -13.15 14.77
C PHE A 114 -7.25 -13.30 15.08
N GLU A 115 -6.87 -14.15 16.03
CA GLU A 115 -5.48 -14.31 16.48
C GLU A 115 -4.48 -14.57 15.36
N GLU A 116 -4.88 -15.30 14.30
CA GLU A 116 -4.02 -15.57 13.13
C GLU A 116 -3.71 -14.31 12.30
N ALA A 117 -4.55 -13.28 12.40
CA ALA A 117 -4.37 -12.01 11.71
C ALA A 117 -3.62 -10.97 12.56
N ILE A 118 -3.47 -11.20 13.85
CA ILE A 118 -2.83 -10.27 14.80
C ILE A 118 -1.37 -10.70 15.03
N CYS A 119 -0.44 -9.76 14.85
CA CYS A 119 0.97 -9.98 15.15
C CYS A 119 1.34 -9.53 16.56
N SER A 120 0.77 -8.41 17.00
CA SER A 120 0.97 -7.82 18.32
C SER A 120 -0.04 -6.72 18.56
N SER A 121 -0.35 -6.42 19.80
CA SER A 121 -1.11 -5.23 20.20
C SER A 121 -0.31 -4.40 21.21
N MET A 122 -0.60 -3.10 21.22
CA MET A 122 -0.02 -2.13 22.15
C MET A 122 -1.13 -1.24 22.68
N HIS A 123 -1.27 -1.20 24.01
CA HIS A 123 -2.29 -0.44 24.71
C HIS A 123 -1.64 0.75 25.42
N ILE A 124 -2.20 1.93 25.22
CA ILE A 124 -1.71 3.20 25.77
C ILE A 124 -2.86 3.95 26.45
N HIS A 125 -2.73 4.21 27.72
CA HIS A 125 -3.67 5.09 28.43
C HIS A 125 -3.42 6.56 28.02
N LEU A 126 -4.39 7.16 27.34
CA LEU A 126 -4.32 8.58 26.97
C LEU A 126 -4.71 9.49 28.13
N ASN A 127 -5.73 9.08 28.89
CA ASN A 127 -6.23 9.76 30.09
C ASN A 127 -7.10 8.78 30.91
N LYS A 128 -7.80 9.30 31.95
CA LYS A 128 -8.65 8.47 32.84
C LYS A 128 -9.80 7.74 32.15
N GLU A 129 -10.17 8.12 30.93
CA GLU A 129 -11.34 7.58 30.25
C GLU A 129 -11.02 7.01 28.86
N SER A 130 -9.89 7.36 28.29
CA SER A 130 -9.58 7.05 26.90
C SER A 130 -8.29 6.29 26.78
N CYS A 131 -8.34 5.21 26.00
CA CYS A 131 -7.18 4.42 25.62
C CYS A 131 -7.00 4.46 24.10
N LEU A 132 -5.75 4.44 23.69
CA LEU A 132 -5.33 4.16 22.32
C LEU A 132 -4.82 2.73 22.27
N GLU A 133 -5.33 1.97 21.35
CA GLU A 133 -4.81 0.64 21.06
C GLU A 133 -4.31 0.58 19.62
N ILE A 134 -3.13 0.01 19.44
CA ILE A 134 -2.50 -0.18 18.13
C ILE A 134 -2.26 -1.68 17.96
N ILE A 135 -2.91 -2.26 16.95
CA ILE A 135 -2.83 -3.68 16.65
C ILE A 135 -2.11 -3.84 15.32
N ALA A 136 -0.92 -4.46 15.35
CA ALA A 136 -0.21 -4.85 14.14
C ALA A 136 -0.86 -6.08 13.54
N VAL A 137 -1.24 -6.02 12.26
CA VAL A 137 -1.99 -7.07 11.58
C VAL A 137 -1.27 -7.56 10.34
N ARG A 138 -1.42 -8.87 10.06
CA ARG A 138 -0.89 -9.53 8.88
C ARG A 138 -1.77 -10.71 8.49
N GLY A 139 -2.32 -10.70 7.32
CA GLY A 139 -3.18 -11.82 6.90
C GLY A 139 -3.91 -11.55 5.60
N LYS A 140 -4.98 -12.29 5.41
CA LYS A 140 -5.90 -12.07 4.30
C LYS A 140 -6.64 -10.74 4.51
N ALA A 141 -6.88 -10.04 3.40
CA ALA A 141 -7.60 -8.78 3.43
C ALA A 141 -9.01 -8.89 4.05
N SER A 142 -9.68 -10.05 3.85
CA SER A 142 -10.97 -10.35 4.48
C SER A 142 -10.86 -10.31 6.00
N ASP A 143 -9.94 -11.09 6.55
CA ASP A 143 -9.85 -11.32 8.00
C ASP A 143 -9.48 -10.03 8.74
N VAL A 144 -8.55 -9.24 8.16
CA VAL A 144 -8.18 -7.93 8.72
C VAL A 144 -9.32 -6.91 8.65
N ARG A 145 -10.12 -6.93 7.56
CA ARG A 145 -11.29 -6.05 7.46
C ARG A 145 -12.38 -6.45 8.45
N ASP A 146 -12.65 -7.74 8.56
CA ASP A 146 -13.69 -8.26 9.45
C ASP A 146 -13.32 -7.95 10.91
N LEU A 147 -12.04 -8.16 11.29
CA LEU A 147 -11.50 -7.71 12.58
C LEU A 147 -11.73 -6.20 12.82
N ALA A 148 -11.30 -5.36 11.85
CA ALA A 148 -11.45 -3.91 11.99
C ALA A 148 -12.93 -3.49 12.08
N GLN A 149 -13.82 -4.14 11.35
CA GLN A 149 -15.25 -3.87 11.40
C GLN A 149 -15.86 -4.31 12.72
N GLU A 150 -15.52 -5.49 13.23
CA GLU A 150 -16.03 -5.95 14.53
C GLU A 150 -15.56 -5.05 15.67
N LEU A 151 -14.29 -4.72 15.72
CA LEU A 151 -13.75 -3.77 16.71
C LEU A 151 -14.46 -2.42 16.64
N LYS A 152 -14.66 -1.88 15.42
CA LYS A 152 -15.30 -0.58 15.21
C LYS A 152 -16.76 -0.52 15.70
N THR A 153 -17.47 -1.64 15.63
CA THR A 153 -18.88 -1.71 16.03
C THR A 153 -19.08 -1.82 17.54
N GLN A 154 -18.01 -2.08 18.31
CA GLN A 154 -18.13 -2.19 19.76
C GLN A 154 -18.52 -0.85 20.42
N ARG A 155 -19.54 -0.92 21.29
CA ARG A 155 -20.01 0.27 22.03
C ARG A 155 -18.91 0.80 22.94
N GLY A 156 -18.42 2.00 22.68
CA GLY A 156 -17.32 2.64 23.43
C GLY A 156 -16.09 2.87 22.58
N VAL A 157 -15.95 2.21 21.43
CA VAL A 157 -14.97 2.57 20.41
C VAL A 157 -15.42 3.87 19.76
N ARG A 158 -14.58 4.91 19.87
CA ARG A 158 -14.86 6.26 19.37
C ARG A 158 -14.33 6.47 17.96
N GLN A 159 -13.16 5.93 17.68
CA GLN A 159 -12.50 6.08 16.37
C GLN A 159 -11.66 4.84 16.10
N LEU A 160 -11.66 4.42 14.84
CA LEU A 160 -10.78 3.37 14.35
C LEU A 160 -10.27 3.75 12.97
N LYS A 161 -8.98 3.58 12.77
CA LYS A 161 -8.28 3.71 11.49
C LYS A 161 -7.53 2.42 11.19
N LEU A 162 -7.70 1.90 9.98
CA LEU A 162 -6.94 0.80 9.44
C LEU A 162 -5.97 1.38 8.39
N ALA A 163 -4.68 1.19 8.61
CA ALA A 163 -3.64 1.54 7.66
C ALA A 163 -2.98 0.26 7.14
N ILE A 164 -2.97 0.10 5.83
CA ILE A 164 -2.39 -1.07 5.17
C ILE A 164 -1.16 -0.65 4.39
N VAL A 165 -0.14 -1.49 4.49
CA VAL A 165 1.10 -1.38 3.72
C VAL A 165 1.20 -2.65 2.88
N THR A 166 1.20 -2.49 1.57
CA THR A 166 1.50 -3.58 0.64
C THR A 166 2.98 -3.56 0.33
N PRO A 167 3.69 -4.68 0.46
CA PRO A 167 5.10 -4.77 0.07
C PRO A 167 5.30 -4.60 -1.43
#